data_d07c76556f2683d9f386368a5017a5a4
#
_entry.id   d07c76556f2683d9f386368a5017a5a4
#
_cell.length_a   1.000
_cell.length_b   1.000
_cell.length_c   1.000
_cell.angle_alpha   90.00
_cell.angle_beta   90.00
_cell.angle_gamma   90.00
#
_symmetry.space_group_name_H-M   'P 1'
#
loop_
_entity.id
_entity.type
_entity.pdbx_description
1 polymer ?
#
loop_
_entity_poly.entity_id
_entity_poly.type
_entity_poly.pdbx_seq_one_letter_code
_entity_poly.pdbx_strand_id
1 'polypeptide(L)'
;DFNNVFDVKISSLKLENNISNNRHTFTTGLKTEKLNIALISGTLNYNSRAIISKIDNSFDHFFPQFDTYTHNFEDFWFKKYDIVILDNFPEMPISDRWFNLFIKKIYSENTSLIMFKGSQQDLSSFMKIGPLFGVNFSNENELNNISKKKFFSKNHFKSVLINDEFFYKHVLNGDDTYFEEAIDWVSKKKDLNYTFFVGNKNYYINEPVFIYGFSNRIDTKKRNFIAHIYKDGTYIKKEKLYLNPVSDYYFNKLKISDAGQYEIKIMDKENLAIQMINVNILEELIKL
;
A
#
# COMPACT_ATOMS: atom_id res chain seq x y z
N ASP A 1 -17.46 4.03 2.39
CA ASP A 1 -17.32 3.88 0.93
C ASP A 1 -18.12 4.97 0.25
N PHE A 2 -17.45 6.04 -0.18
CA PHE A 2 -18.07 7.07 -1.00
C PHE A 2 -17.96 6.63 -2.47
N ASN A 3 -18.99 5.98 -2.97
CA ASN A 3 -19.15 5.72 -4.39
C ASN A 3 -19.72 6.99 -5.05
N ASN A 4 -18.89 7.75 -5.72
CA ASN A 4 -19.36 8.84 -6.56
C ASN A 4 -19.90 8.25 -7.87
N VAL A 5 -21.19 8.46 -8.13
CA VAL A 5 -21.83 8.10 -9.39
C VAL A 5 -21.87 9.33 -10.28
N PHE A 6 -21.23 9.23 -11.44
CA PHE A 6 -21.25 10.27 -12.46
C PHE A 6 -22.17 9.86 -13.60
N ASP A 7 -23.08 10.74 -13.97
CA ASP A 7 -23.99 10.56 -15.08
C ASP A 7 -23.62 11.56 -16.19
N VAL A 8 -22.99 11.05 -17.23
CA VAL A 8 -22.57 11.87 -18.39
C VAL A 8 -23.65 11.77 -19.45
N LYS A 9 -24.18 12.93 -19.84
CA LYS A 9 -25.15 13.07 -20.93
C LYS A 9 -24.57 13.92 -22.04
N ILE A 10 -24.69 13.43 -23.26
CA ILE A 10 -24.36 14.18 -24.45
C ILE A 10 -25.70 14.65 -25.06
N SER A 11 -25.78 15.93 -25.45
CA SER A 11 -26.98 16.42 -26.12
C SER A 11 -27.11 15.78 -27.50
N SER A 12 -28.33 15.29 -27.82
CA SER A 12 -28.62 14.68 -29.12
C SER A 12 -28.50 15.68 -30.25
N LEU A 13 -27.98 15.22 -31.38
CA LEU A 13 -27.95 15.96 -32.60
C LEU A 13 -29.31 15.87 -33.34
N LYS A 14 -29.67 16.88 -34.15
CA LYS A 14 -30.99 17.01 -34.81
C LYS A 14 -31.37 15.82 -35.73
N LEU A 15 -30.46 14.94 -36.08
CA LEU A 15 -30.67 13.78 -36.96
C LEU A 15 -30.15 12.48 -36.35
N GLU A 16 -30.02 12.42 -35.05
CA GLU A 16 -29.50 11.26 -34.38
C GLU A 16 -30.62 10.21 -34.19
N ASN A 17 -30.44 9.05 -34.82
CA ASN A 17 -31.43 7.96 -34.78
C ASN A 17 -31.32 7.11 -33.50
N ASN A 18 -30.22 7.17 -32.77
CA ASN A 18 -30.01 6.41 -31.54
C ASN A 18 -29.49 7.31 -30.43
N ILE A 19 -30.38 7.69 -29.53
CA ILE A 19 -30.08 8.52 -28.35
C ILE A 19 -29.76 7.69 -27.07
N SER A 20 -29.87 6.38 -27.14
CA SER A 20 -29.65 5.52 -25.95
C SER A 20 -28.18 5.47 -25.52
N ASN A 21 -27.25 5.73 -26.44
CA ASN A 21 -25.81 5.80 -26.18
C ASN A 21 -25.36 7.19 -25.69
N ASN A 22 -26.26 8.18 -25.67
CA ASN A 22 -25.96 9.54 -25.21
C ASN A 22 -25.93 9.70 -23.69
N ARG A 23 -26.18 8.62 -22.97
CA ARG A 23 -26.10 8.59 -21.51
C ARG A 23 -25.20 7.46 -21.06
N HIS A 24 -24.19 7.80 -20.29
CA HIS A 24 -23.31 6.82 -19.67
C HIS A 24 -23.15 7.13 -18.19
N THR A 25 -23.50 6.14 -17.35
CA THR A 25 -23.32 6.25 -15.90
C THR A 25 -22.10 5.44 -15.50
N PHE A 26 -21.13 6.07 -14.86
CA PHE A 26 -20.00 5.37 -14.29
C PHE A 26 -19.83 5.69 -12.81
N THR A 27 -19.40 4.72 -12.08
CA THR A 27 -19.14 4.85 -10.65
C THR A 27 -17.65 4.90 -10.42
N THR A 28 -17.17 5.96 -9.80
CA THR A 28 -15.80 6.02 -9.30
C THR A 28 -15.84 5.85 -7.78
N GLY A 29 -15.19 4.82 -7.28
CA GLY A 29 -14.94 4.64 -5.87
C GLY A 29 -13.45 4.88 -5.62
N LEU A 30 -13.11 5.84 -4.79
CA LEU A 30 -11.84 5.78 -4.08
C LEU A 30 -12.01 4.66 -3.05
N LYS A 31 -11.60 3.45 -3.39
CA LYS A 31 -11.40 2.42 -2.38
C LYS A 31 -10.18 2.82 -1.57
N THR A 32 -10.41 3.60 -0.53
CA THR A 32 -9.42 3.73 0.54
C THR A 32 -9.28 2.34 1.15
N GLU A 33 -8.26 1.61 0.73
CA GLU A 33 -7.94 0.34 1.39
C GLU A 33 -7.57 0.70 2.82
N LYS A 34 -8.43 0.27 3.76
CA LYS A 34 -8.22 0.48 5.18
C LYS A 34 -6.97 -0.29 5.57
N LEU A 35 -5.94 0.43 6.02
CA LEU A 35 -4.69 -0.19 6.45
C LEU A 35 -4.92 -0.94 7.77
N ASN A 36 -4.46 -2.17 7.85
CA ASN A 36 -4.39 -2.91 9.09
C ASN A 36 -3.10 -2.51 9.82
N ILE A 37 -3.25 -1.80 10.92
CA ILE A 37 -2.13 -1.26 11.69
C ILE A 37 -2.02 -1.98 13.03
N ALA A 38 -0.81 -2.40 13.40
CA ALA A 38 -0.47 -2.80 14.75
C ALA A 38 0.40 -1.73 15.39
N LEU A 39 0.02 -1.27 16.57
CA LEU A 39 0.85 -0.42 17.43
C LEU A 39 1.41 -1.29 18.56
N ILE A 40 2.72 -1.37 18.66
CA ILE A 40 3.42 -2.07 19.74
C ILE A 40 4.12 -1.02 20.59
N SER A 41 3.64 -0.81 21.81
CA SER A 41 4.18 0.18 22.71
C SER A 41 4.96 -0.46 23.87
N GLY A 42 6.05 0.20 24.24
CA GLY A 42 6.66 0.07 25.55
C GLY A 42 5.93 0.96 26.57
N THR A 43 6.65 1.80 27.30
CA THR A 43 6.02 2.78 28.21
C THR A 43 5.26 3.84 27.45
N LEU A 44 4.02 4.06 27.86
CA LEU A 44 3.18 5.12 27.33
C LEU A 44 3.66 6.50 27.81
N ASN A 45 3.79 7.40 26.86
CA ASN A 45 4.21 8.78 27.11
C ASN A 45 3.38 9.79 26.25
N TYR A 46 3.78 11.05 26.21
CA TYR A 46 3.11 12.06 25.39
C TYR A 46 3.18 11.75 23.88
N ASN A 47 4.28 11.14 23.41
CA ASN A 47 4.39 10.71 22.02
C ASN A 47 3.38 9.60 21.70
N SER A 48 3.18 8.65 22.63
CA SER A 48 2.19 7.57 22.47
C SER A 48 0.78 8.12 22.27
N ARG A 49 0.39 9.14 23.07
CA ARG A 49 -0.90 9.81 22.91
C ARG A 49 -1.01 10.52 21.56
N ALA A 50 0.05 11.18 21.12
CA ALA A 50 0.10 11.84 19.83
C ALA A 50 -0.06 10.83 18.68
N ILE A 51 0.66 9.71 18.73
CA ILE A 51 0.57 8.63 17.74
C ILE A 51 -0.87 8.07 17.69
N ILE A 52 -1.44 7.72 18.83
CA ILE A 52 -2.81 7.16 18.94
C ILE A 52 -3.84 8.14 18.37
N SER A 53 -3.68 9.46 18.62
CA SER A 53 -4.61 10.47 18.12
C SER A 53 -4.60 10.62 16.59
N LYS A 54 -3.54 10.13 15.92
CA LYS A 54 -3.37 10.24 14.48
C LYS A 54 -3.65 8.94 13.73
N ILE A 55 -3.75 7.83 14.44
CA ILE A 55 -4.15 6.55 13.83
C ILE A 55 -5.68 6.50 13.85
N ASP A 56 -6.30 6.31 12.68
CA ASP A 56 -7.74 6.07 12.58
C ASP A 56 -8.19 4.88 13.42
N ASN A 57 -9.45 4.89 13.89
CA ASN A 57 -10.08 4.01 14.87
C ASN A 57 -10.01 2.48 14.61
N SER A 58 -9.05 1.99 13.86
CA SER A 58 -8.90 0.58 13.48
C SER A 58 -7.48 0.10 13.52
N PHE A 59 -6.89 0.14 14.68
CA PHE A 59 -5.58 -0.48 14.91
C PHE A 59 -5.65 -1.41 16.12
N ASP A 60 -4.78 -2.42 16.14
CA ASP A 60 -4.59 -3.26 17.31
C ASP A 60 -3.43 -2.68 18.12
N HIS A 61 -3.63 -2.56 19.42
CA HIS A 61 -2.63 -2.01 20.33
C HIS A 61 -2.10 -3.11 21.26
N PHE A 62 -0.79 -3.30 21.28
CA PHE A 62 -0.10 -4.36 22.01
C PHE A 62 0.94 -3.81 22.98
N PHE A 63 1.04 -4.45 24.14
CA PHE A 63 2.01 -4.17 25.20
C PHE A 63 2.74 -5.45 25.60
N PRO A 64 3.66 -5.97 24.78
CA PRO A 64 4.23 -7.31 24.98
C PRO A 64 5.06 -7.47 26.25
N GLN A 65 5.46 -6.37 26.87
CA GLN A 65 6.25 -6.37 28.10
C GLN A 65 5.40 -6.14 29.37
N PHE A 66 4.10 -5.83 29.20
CA PHE A 66 3.15 -5.56 30.28
C PHE A 66 1.85 -6.35 30.12
N ASP A 67 1.95 -7.61 29.79
CA ASP A 67 0.95 -8.54 29.23
C ASP A 67 -0.37 -8.76 30.02
N THR A 68 -0.75 -7.86 30.93
CA THR A 68 -1.89 -8.10 31.83
C THR A 68 -3.19 -7.36 31.47
N TYR A 69 -3.21 -6.41 30.51
CA TYR A 69 -4.35 -5.48 30.44
C TYR A 69 -4.99 -5.23 29.07
N THR A 70 -4.40 -5.65 27.98
CA THR A 70 -4.94 -5.45 26.64
C THR A 70 -4.66 -6.65 25.77
N HIS A 71 -5.22 -6.76 24.59
CA HIS A 71 -5.14 -7.86 23.65
C HIS A 71 -3.95 -8.80 23.82
N ASN A 72 -4.22 -10.08 23.93
CA ASN A 72 -3.20 -11.12 23.97
C ASN A 72 -2.21 -10.92 22.83
N PHE A 73 -0.93 -10.65 23.14
CA PHE A 73 0.10 -10.43 22.12
C PHE A 73 0.28 -11.63 21.19
N GLU A 74 -0.24 -12.78 21.54
CA GLU A 74 -0.31 -13.94 20.65
C GLU A 74 -1.09 -13.62 19.37
N ASP A 75 -2.14 -12.82 19.45
CA ASP A 75 -2.95 -12.44 18.29
C ASP A 75 -2.12 -11.68 17.23
N PHE A 76 -1.10 -10.94 17.68
CA PHE A 76 -0.18 -10.29 16.76
C PHE A 76 0.47 -11.26 15.78
N TRP A 77 0.81 -12.46 16.22
CA TRP A 77 1.50 -13.43 15.37
C TRP A 77 0.61 -14.05 14.30
N PHE A 78 -0.68 -14.10 14.52
CA PHE A 78 -1.64 -14.73 13.61
C PHE A 78 -2.32 -13.76 12.66
N LYS A 79 -2.41 -12.49 13.03
CA LYS A 79 -3.07 -11.46 12.22
C LYS A 79 -2.07 -10.80 11.27
N LYS A 80 -2.50 -10.55 10.03
CA LYS A 80 -1.69 -9.84 9.04
C LYS A 80 -1.85 -8.33 9.19
N TYR A 81 -0.72 -7.62 9.20
CA TYR A 81 -0.66 -6.17 9.28
C TYR A 81 0.01 -5.56 8.05
N ASP A 82 -0.50 -4.42 7.65
CA ASP A 82 0.10 -3.60 6.61
C ASP A 82 1.26 -2.77 7.16
N ILE A 83 1.07 -2.24 8.36
CA ILE A 83 2.06 -1.42 9.05
C ILE A 83 2.15 -1.90 10.50
N VAL A 84 3.37 -1.99 11.00
CA VAL A 84 3.65 -2.14 12.43
C VAL A 84 4.36 -0.88 12.91
N ILE A 85 3.78 -0.24 13.91
CA ILE A 85 4.35 0.93 14.58
C ILE A 85 4.96 0.47 15.90
N LEU A 86 6.25 0.75 16.09
CA LEU A 86 6.97 0.52 17.33
C LEU A 86 7.11 1.86 18.06
N ASP A 87 6.46 1.99 19.20
CA ASP A 87 6.48 3.20 20.01
C ASP A 87 7.21 2.98 21.34
N ASN A 88 8.37 3.61 21.50
CA ASN A 88 9.22 3.43 22.68
C ASN A 88 9.45 1.94 23.03
N PHE A 89 9.52 1.09 22.01
CA PHE A 89 9.64 -0.35 22.13
C PHE A 89 10.89 -0.88 21.39
N PRO A 90 11.61 -1.87 21.94
CA PRO A 90 11.42 -2.51 23.24
C PRO A 90 12.11 -1.74 24.38
N GLU A 91 11.57 -1.85 25.61
CA GLU A 91 12.17 -1.27 26.84
C GLU A 91 13.11 -2.23 27.55
N MET A 92 12.91 -3.52 27.36
CA MET A 92 13.76 -4.57 27.92
C MET A 92 14.41 -5.36 26.79
N PRO A 93 15.56 -6.01 27.05
CA PRO A 93 16.25 -6.83 26.07
C PRO A 93 15.33 -7.88 25.45
N ILE A 94 15.21 -7.86 24.11
CA ILE A 94 14.48 -8.89 23.37
C ILE A 94 15.37 -10.10 23.09
N SER A 95 14.78 -11.30 23.21
CA SER A 95 15.47 -12.54 22.89
C SER A 95 15.70 -12.66 21.37
N ASP A 96 16.76 -13.37 20.98
CA ASP A 96 17.03 -13.65 19.57
C ASP A 96 15.91 -14.46 18.92
N ARG A 97 15.24 -15.33 19.68
CA ARG A 97 14.07 -16.09 19.20
C ARG A 97 12.92 -15.15 18.81
N TRP A 98 12.59 -14.19 19.68
CA TRP A 98 11.54 -13.20 19.41
C TRP A 98 11.89 -12.36 18.18
N PHE A 99 13.11 -11.86 18.13
CA PHE A 99 13.59 -11.04 17.04
C PHE A 99 13.54 -11.77 15.68
N ASN A 100 13.98 -13.03 15.65
CA ASN A 100 13.95 -13.84 14.43
C ASN A 100 12.51 -14.12 13.97
N LEU A 101 11.57 -14.38 14.90
CA LEU A 101 10.15 -14.53 14.57
C LEU A 101 9.56 -13.25 14.04
N PHE A 102 9.88 -12.12 14.65
CA PHE A 102 9.43 -10.79 14.22
C PHE A 102 9.90 -10.48 12.81
N ILE A 103 11.20 -10.63 12.54
CA ILE A 103 11.76 -10.44 11.20
C ILE A 103 11.05 -11.35 10.16
N LYS A 104 10.92 -12.64 10.49
CA LYS A 104 10.25 -13.60 9.60
C LYS A 104 8.83 -13.15 9.26
N LYS A 105 8.04 -12.73 10.27
CA LYS A 105 6.69 -12.22 10.07
C LYS A 105 6.68 -11.00 9.16
N ILE A 106 7.48 -9.99 9.48
CA ILE A 106 7.53 -8.72 8.74
C ILE A 106 7.87 -8.94 7.27
N TYR A 107 8.87 -9.76 6.97
CA TYR A 107 9.26 -10.01 5.58
C TYR A 107 8.28 -10.94 4.84
N SER A 108 7.78 -12.01 5.50
CA SER A 108 6.85 -12.94 4.84
C SER A 108 5.50 -12.31 4.50
N GLU A 109 5.05 -11.35 5.30
CA GLU A 109 3.77 -10.65 5.11
C GLU A 109 3.93 -9.34 4.34
N ASN A 110 5.17 -8.95 4.01
CA ASN A 110 5.47 -7.68 3.36
C ASN A 110 4.96 -6.48 4.17
N THR A 111 5.12 -6.55 5.47
CA THR A 111 4.71 -5.53 6.45
C THR A 111 5.74 -4.40 6.48
N SER A 112 5.30 -3.16 6.51
CA SER A 112 6.15 -1.98 6.67
C SER A 112 6.30 -1.61 8.15
N LEU A 113 7.40 -0.93 8.51
CA LEU A 113 7.67 -0.53 9.88
C LEU A 113 7.75 0.99 10.05
N ILE A 114 7.21 1.48 11.15
CA ILE A 114 7.51 2.83 11.68
C ILE A 114 8.02 2.66 13.10
N MET A 115 9.09 3.33 13.45
CA MET A 115 9.59 3.34 14.83
C MET A 115 9.68 4.76 15.34
N PHE A 116 9.05 5.00 16.49
CA PHE A 116 9.26 6.20 17.30
C PHE A 116 10.21 5.83 18.43
N LYS A 117 11.43 6.34 18.31
CA LYS A 117 12.44 6.11 19.34
C LYS A 117 12.09 6.88 20.60
N GLY A 118 11.99 6.17 21.72
CA GLY A 118 11.76 6.75 23.03
C GLY A 118 13.02 6.77 23.92
N SER A 119 12.95 7.54 25.00
CA SER A 119 14.06 7.68 25.96
C SER A 119 14.31 6.43 26.80
N GLN A 120 13.30 5.57 26.94
CA GLN A 120 13.39 4.34 27.76
C GLN A 120 13.64 3.07 26.95
N GLN A 121 13.86 3.21 25.65
CA GLN A 121 14.10 2.09 24.76
C GLN A 121 15.43 1.39 25.10
N ASP A 122 15.41 0.05 25.24
CA ASP A 122 16.60 -0.75 25.47
C ASP A 122 17.57 -0.65 24.30
N LEU A 123 18.78 -0.16 24.59
CA LEU A 123 19.78 0.09 23.58
C LEU A 123 20.23 -1.17 22.85
N SER A 124 20.40 -2.28 23.58
CA SER A 124 20.86 -3.54 22.99
C SER A 124 19.86 -4.09 21.97
N SER A 125 18.59 -3.97 22.27
CA SER A 125 17.50 -4.34 21.37
C SER A 125 17.35 -3.35 20.21
N PHE A 126 17.54 -2.05 20.47
CA PHE A 126 17.54 -1.06 19.42
C PHE A 126 18.68 -1.30 18.42
N MET A 127 19.86 -1.68 18.87
CA MET A 127 20.96 -2.06 17.99
C MET A 127 20.64 -3.28 17.13
N LYS A 128 19.88 -4.25 17.64
CA LYS A 128 19.41 -5.41 16.84
C LYS A 128 18.37 -5.01 15.78
N ILE A 129 17.46 -4.10 16.13
CA ILE A 129 16.36 -3.66 15.25
C ILE A 129 16.83 -2.59 14.25
N GLY A 130 17.82 -1.78 14.60
CA GLY A 130 18.34 -0.65 13.81
C GLY A 130 18.59 -0.95 12.34
N PRO A 131 19.16 -2.11 11.96
CA PRO A 131 19.36 -2.48 10.55
C PRO A 131 18.08 -2.52 9.72
N LEU A 132 16.92 -2.76 10.34
CA LEU A 132 15.61 -2.68 9.66
C LEU A 132 15.24 -1.25 9.26
N PHE A 133 15.89 -0.27 9.85
CA PHE A 133 15.73 1.16 9.56
C PHE A 133 16.96 1.76 8.84
N GLY A 134 17.84 0.89 8.36
CA GLY A 134 19.07 1.32 7.69
C GLY A 134 20.06 2.01 8.63
N VAL A 135 20.01 1.68 9.92
CA VAL A 135 20.90 2.26 10.95
C VAL A 135 21.71 1.12 11.56
N ASN A 136 23.04 1.25 11.49
CA ASN A 136 23.97 0.35 12.15
C ASN A 136 24.76 1.15 13.17
N PHE A 137 24.77 0.67 14.39
CA PHE A 137 25.54 1.30 15.46
C PHE A 137 26.61 0.34 15.96
N SER A 138 27.77 0.87 16.23
CA SER A 138 28.82 0.17 16.99
C SER A 138 28.92 0.65 18.43
N ASN A 139 28.36 1.83 18.74
CA ASN A 139 28.38 2.40 20.09
C ASN A 139 27.28 3.46 20.30
N GLU A 140 27.03 3.84 21.57
CA GLU A 140 26.01 4.82 21.96
C GLU A 140 26.22 6.23 21.36
N ASN A 141 27.45 6.62 21.11
CA ASN A 141 27.74 7.96 20.58
C ASN A 141 27.21 8.14 19.15
N GLU A 142 27.06 7.06 18.40
CA GLU A 142 26.49 7.11 17.05
C GLU A 142 24.97 7.35 17.07
N LEU A 143 24.29 7.02 18.16
CA LEU A 143 22.86 7.29 18.35
C LEU A 143 22.53 8.77 18.27
N ASN A 144 23.39 9.62 18.81
CA ASN A 144 23.19 11.08 18.83
C ASN A 144 23.33 11.70 17.44
N ASN A 145 23.93 11.00 16.49
CA ASN A 145 24.13 11.45 15.13
C ASN A 145 23.03 11.01 14.14
N ILE A 146 21.99 10.28 14.64
CA ILE A 146 20.88 9.89 13.78
C ILE A 146 20.04 11.12 13.48
N SER A 147 19.68 11.30 12.21
CA SER A 147 18.72 12.32 11.81
C SER A 147 17.38 12.12 12.52
N LYS A 148 16.69 13.21 12.83
CA LYS A 148 15.36 13.16 13.48
C LYS A 148 14.35 12.27 12.75
N LYS A 149 14.49 12.14 11.44
CA LYS A 149 13.66 11.29 10.61
C LYS A 149 14.51 10.58 9.55
N LYS A 150 14.39 9.27 9.43
CA LYS A 150 15.12 8.47 8.46
C LYS A 150 14.19 7.51 7.74
N PHE A 151 14.13 7.63 6.43
CA PHE A 151 13.43 6.72 5.55
C PHE A 151 14.39 5.65 5.03
N PHE A 152 13.95 4.40 5.04
CA PHE A 152 14.73 3.27 4.55
C PHE A 152 13.87 2.37 3.67
N SER A 153 14.44 1.89 2.58
CA SER A 153 13.81 0.94 1.68
C SER A 153 14.85 -0.07 1.19
N LYS A 154 14.50 -1.34 1.26
CA LYS A 154 15.30 -2.43 0.69
C LYS A 154 14.35 -3.45 0.06
N ASN A 155 14.46 -3.65 -1.25
CA ASN A 155 13.51 -4.43 -2.04
C ASN A 155 12.08 -3.88 -1.86
N HIS A 156 11.16 -4.70 -1.30
CA HIS A 156 9.76 -4.29 -1.05
C HIS A 156 9.51 -3.84 0.39
N PHE A 157 10.49 -4.00 1.24
CA PHE A 157 10.42 -3.60 2.63
C PHE A 157 10.67 -2.09 2.75
N LYS A 158 9.80 -1.42 3.51
CA LYS A 158 9.92 0.00 3.81
C LYS A 158 9.83 0.23 5.30
N SER A 159 10.62 1.16 5.78
CA SER A 159 10.58 1.56 7.17
C SER A 159 10.92 3.04 7.37
N VAL A 160 10.44 3.59 8.46
CA VAL A 160 10.73 4.96 8.90
C VAL A 160 11.13 4.94 10.36
N LEU A 161 12.28 5.53 10.66
CA LEU A 161 12.70 5.81 12.03
C LEU A 161 12.45 7.29 12.32
N ILE A 162 11.68 7.57 13.38
CA ILE A 162 11.45 8.91 13.93
C ILE A 162 12.21 8.97 15.26
N ASN A 163 13.31 9.70 15.25
CA ASN A 163 14.17 9.94 16.42
C ASN A 163 13.91 11.34 16.95
N ASP A 164 12.70 11.59 17.44
CA ASP A 164 12.30 12.87 18.03
C ASP A 164 11.53 12.64 19.33
N GLU A 165 12.21 12.90 20.45
CA GLU A 165 11.62 12.77 21.80
C GLU A 165 10.45 13.74 22.01
N PHE A 166 10.37 14.81 21.24
CA PHE A 166 9.33 15.81 21.32
C PHE A 166 8.32 15.76 20.17
N PHE A 167 8.19 14.61 19.52
CA PHE A 167 7.23 14.42 18.43
C PHE A 167 5.81 14.93 18.78
N TYR A 168 5.35 14.71 20.02
CA TYR A 168 4.05 15.18 20.48
C TYR A 168 3.86 16.71 20.35
N LYS A 169 4.94 17.50 20.43
CA LYS A 169 4.86 18.97 20.27
C LYS A 169 4.49 19.36 18.85
N HIS A 170 4.95 18.61 17.84
CA HIS A 170 4.55 18.85 16.45
C HIS A 170 3.04 18.67 16.32
N VAL A 171 2.51 17.55 16.85
CA VAL A 171 1.08 17.24 16.79
C VAL A 171 0.25 18.30 17.56
N LEU A 172 0.69 18.74 18.74
CA LEU A 172 0.01 19.79 19.50
C LEU A 172 -0.01 21.14 18.78
N ASN A 173 1.01 21.43 17.98
CA ASN A 173 1.09 22.64 17.17
C ASN A 173 0.33 22.53 15.83
N GLY A 174 -0.37 21.40 15.57
CA GLY A 174 -1.08 21.15 14.33
C GLY A 174 -0.15 20.81 13.15
N ASP A 175 1.11 20.46 13.41
CA ASP A 175 2.05 19.98 12.39
C ASP A 175 2.01 18.46 12.34
N ASP A 176 1.14 17.94 11.48
CA ASP A 176 0.95 16.51 11.27
C ASP A 176 1.88 15.95 10.19
N THR A 177 2.65 16.79 9.53
CA THR A 177 3.49 16.44 8.36
C THR A 177 4.45 15.29 8.64
N TYR A 178 4.99 15.21 9.85
CA TYR A 178 5.88 14.13 10.27
C TYR A 178 5.22 12.75 10.23
N PHE A 179 4.00 12.66 10.75
CA PHE A 179 3.27 11.40 10.80
C PHE A 179 2.71 11.04 9.44
N GLU A 180 2.10 12.00 8.75
CA GLU A 180 1.54 11.82 7.42
C GLU A 180 2.60 11.37 6.41
N GLU A 181 3.77 12.00 6.39
CA GLU A 181 4.86 11.57 5.51
C GLU A 181 5.37 10.16 5.84
N ALA A 182 5.41 9.78 7.13
CA ALA A 182 5.83 8.44 7.52
C ALA A 182 4.81 7.39 7.08
N ILE A 183 3.51 7.62 7.33
CA ILE A 183 2.42 6.73 6.88
C ILE A 183 2.41 6.66 5.35
N ASP A 184 2.49 7.79 4.68
CA ASP A 184 2.53 7.89 3.23
C ASP A 184 3.70 7.09 2.62
N TRP A 185 4.88 7.16 3.24
CA TRP A 185 6.04 6.42 2.78
C TRP A 185 5.86 4.92 2.91
N VAL A 186 5.38 4.44 4.07
CA VAL A 186 5.25 3.02 4.36
C VAL A 186 3.99 2.39 3.75
N SER A 187 2.90 3.14 3.61
CA SER A 187 1.65 2.67 3.00
C SER A 187 1.76 2.50 1.49
N LYS A 188 2.66 3.22 0.85
CA LYS A 188 3.01 3.00 -0.56
C LYS A 188 3.69 1.65 -0.74
N LYS A 189 2.98 0.61 -0.36
CA LYS A 189 3.31 -0.79 -0.64
C LYS A 189 3.29 -0.98 -2.14
N LYS A 190 4.42 -1.35 -2.71
CA LYS A 190 4.62 -1.47 -4.15
C LYS A 190 4.49 -0.10 -4.84
N ASP A 191 5.33 0.18 -5.78
CA ASP A 191 5.32 1.40 -6.57
C ASP A 191 3.91 1.81 -7.04
N LEU A 192 3.09 2.38 -6.15
CA LEU A 192 1.86 3.09 -6.50
C LEU A 192 2.15 4.37 -7.31
N ASN A 193 3.36 4.46 -7.86
CA ASN A 193 3.70 5.47 -8.86
C ASN A 193 2.86 5.29 -10.13
N TYR A 194 2.22 4.13 -10.28
CA TYR A 194 1.39 3.81 -11.44
C TYR A 194 0.05 3.22 -10.99
N THR A 195 -1.02 3.69 -11.59
CA THR A 195 -2.36 3.13 -11.44
C THR A 195 -2.81 2.60 -12.78
N PHE A 196 -3.28 1.35 -12.83
CA PHE A 196 -3.79 0.71 -14.02
C PHE A 196 -5.28 0.41 -13.88
N PHE A 197 -6.01 0.57 -14.97
CA PHE A 197 -7.44 0.26 -15.01
C PHE A 197 -7.87 -0.16 -16.42
N VAL A 198 -9.06 -0.71 -16.50
CA VAL A 198 -9.78 -1.03 -17.74
C VAL A 198 -11.01 -0.14 -17.84
N GLY A 199 -11.48 0.13 -19.05
CA GLY A 199 -12.60 1.02 -19.28
C GLY A 199 -13.91 0.51 -18.64
N ASN A 200 -14.16 -0.80 -18.68
CA ASN A 200 -15.34 -1.45 -18.12
C ASN A 200 -14.94 -2.69 -17.32
N LYS A 201 -15.86 -3.18 -16.46
CA LYS A 201 -15.71 -4.49 -15.80
C LYS A 201 -16.23 -5.64 -16.65
N ASN A 202 -17.18 -5.36 -17.53
CA ASN A 202 -17.83 -6.34 -18.39
C ASN A 202 -17.60 -5.95 -19.86
N TYR A 203 -17.21 -6.92 -20.67
CA TYR A 203 -17.01 -6.82 -22.10
C TYR A 203 -17.68 -8.00 -22.79
N TYR A 204 -17.97 -7.88 -24.06
CA TYR A 204 -18.41 -9.00 -24.88
C TYR A 204 -17.24 -9.72 -25.55
N ILE A 205 -17.47 -10.97 -25.98
CA ILE A 205 -16.48 -11.75 -26.75
C ILE A 205 -15.97 -10.90 -27.93
N ASN A 206 -14.66 -10.89 -28.13
CA ASN A 206 -13.95 -10.10 -29.15
C ASN A 206 -14.06 -8.57 -29.01
N GLU A 207 -14.79 -8.06 -28.03
CA GLU A 207 -14.73 -6.64 -27.70
C GLU A 207 -13.34 -6.29 -27.20
N PRO A 208 -12.74 -5.17 -27.65
CA PRO A 208 -11.42 -4.79 -27.19
C PRO A 208 -11.42 -4.34 -25.73
N VAL A 209 -10.65 -5.02 -24.90
CA VAL A 209 -10.36 -4.63 -23.52
C VAL A 209 -9.15 -3.69 -23.54
N PHE A 210 -9.37 -2.42 -23.28
CA PHE A 210 -8.30 -1.44 -23.18
C PHE A 210 -7.79 -1.36 -21.75
N ILE A 211 -6.49 -1.54 -21.60
CA ILE A 211 -5.77 -1.33 -20.33
C ILE A 211 -5.10 0.02 -20.43
N TYR A 212 -5.30 0.86 -19.42
CA TYR A 212 -4.65 2.15 -19.26
C TYR A 212 -3.83 2.15 -17.98
N GLY A 213 -2.65 2.79 -18.02
CA GLY A 213 -1.78 2.96 -16.86
C GLY A 213 -1.25 4.38 -16.79
N PHE A 214 -1.42 5.03 -15.66
CA PHE A 214 -0.97 6.40 -15.42
C PHE A 214 0.08 6.44 -14.34
N SER A 215 1.07 7.33 -14.53
CA SER A 215 2.01 7.67 -13.48
C SER A 215 1.37 8.66 -12.51
N ASN A 216 1.47 8.37 -11.23
CA ASN A 216 1.00 9.28 -10.17
C ASN A 216 2.06 10.31 -9.77
N ARG A 217 3.24 10.28 -10.40
CA ARG A 217 4.35 11.22 -10.16
C ARG A 217 4.95 11.72 -11.46
N ILE A 218 5.28 13.02 -11.47
CA ILE A 218 5.86 13.72 -12.64
C ILE A 218 7.26 13.21 -12.99
N ASP A 219 7.98 12.57 -12.06
CA ASP A 219 9.42 12.27 -12.17
C ASP A 219 9.76 10.78 -12.17
N THR A 220 8.87 9.95 -12.69
CA THR A 220 9.11 8.50 -12.74
C THR A 220 9.91 8.12 -13.98
N LYS A 221 11.01 7.39 -13.76
CA LYS A 221 11.74 6.74 -14.86
C LYS A 221 10.77 5.84 -15.63
N LYS A 222 10.75 6.01 -16.97
CA LYS A 222 9.96 5.16 -17.87
C LYS A 222 10.22 3.67 -17.55
N ARG A 223 9.18 2.95 -17.15
CA ARG A 223 9.27 1.53 -16.82
C ARG A 223 8.63 0.69 -17.92
N ASN A 224 8.96 -0.60 -17.96
CA ASN A 224 8.27 -1.54 -18.83
C ASN A 224 7.30 -2.36 -17.98
N PHE A 225 6.06 -2.40 -18.42
CA PHE A 225 5.01 -3.18 -17.79
C PHE A 225 4.51 -4.27 -18.72
N ILE A 226 4.13 -5.40 -18.11
CA ILE A 226 3.61 -6.57 -18.79
C ILE A 226 2.32 -6.98 -18.10
N ALA A 227 1.25 -7.14 -18.88
CA ALA A 227 -0.01 -7.70 -18.41
C ALA A 227 0.04 -9.21 -18.56
N HIS A 228 -0.08 -9.96 -17.47
CA HIS A 228 -0.25 -11.40 -17.46
C HIS A 228 -1.75 -11.68 -17.31
N ILE A 229 -2.32 -12.43 -18.25
CA ILE A 229 -3.74 -12.71 -18.34
C ILE A 229 -3.99 -14.14 -17.86
N TYR A 230 -4.93 -14.28 -16.94
CA TYR A 230 -5.37 -15.55 -16.39
C TYR A 230 -6.88 -15.68 -16.61
N LYS A 231 -7.35 -16.92 -16.83
CA LYS A 231 -8.77 -17.30 -16.83
C LYS A 231 -8.95 -18.40 -15.79
N ASP A 232 -9.85 -18.19 -14.86
CA ASP A 232 -10.15 -19.14 -13.77
C ASP A 232 -8.89 -19.66 -13.05
N GLY A 233 -7.95 -18.74 -12.78
CA GLY A 233 -6.64 -19.01 -12.16
C GLY A 233 -5.57 -19.61 -13.09
N THR A 234 -5.93 -19.99 -14.33
CA THR A 234 -4.99 -20.56 -15.30
C THR A 234 -4.36 -19.47 -16.15
N TYR A 235 -3.02 -19.48 -16.26
CA TYR A 235 -2.28 -18.55 -17.12
C TYR A 235 -2.62 -18.78 -18.60
N ILE A 236 -2.96 -17.71 -19.32
CA ILE A 236 -3.29 -17.74 -20.76
C ILE A 236 -2.15 -17.16 -21.58
N LYS A 237 -1.80 -15.90 -21.34
CA LYS A 237 -0.78 -15.18 -22.12
C LYS A 237 -0.27 -13.95 -21.39
N LYS A 238 0.78 -13.36 -21.94
CA LYS A 238 1.28 -12.04 -21.50
C LYS A 238 1.30 -11.06 -22.68
N GLU A 239 1.04 -9.79 -22.36
CA GLU A 239 1.04 -8.69 -23.31
C GLU A 239 1.80 -7.50 -22.73
N LYS A 240 2.60 -6.84 -23.58
CA LYS A 240 3.37 -5.65 -23.15
C LYS A 240 2.47 -4.42 -23.16
N LEU A 241 2.59 -3.56 -22.14
CA LEU A 241 2.00 -2.24 -22.16
C LEU A 241 2.94 -1.25 -22.85
N TYR A 242 2.39 -0.43 -23.74
CA TYR A 242 3.13 0.57 -24.52
C TYR A 242 2.94 1.95 -23.92
N LEU A 243 4.03 2.68 -23.76
CA LEU A 243 3.97 4.07 -23.33
C LEU A 243 3.56 4.95 -24.53
N ASN A 244 2.51 5.75 -24.34
CA ASN A 244 2.18 6.83 -25.27
C ASN A 244 3.11 8.03 -24.97
N PRO A 245 4.00 8.41 -25.89
CA PRO A 245 4.99 9.45 -25.62
C PRO A 245 4.40 10.88 -25.57
N VAL A 246 3.20 11.07 -26.11
CA VAL A 246 2.54 12.39 -26.15
C VAL A 246 1.76 12.66 -24.88
N SER A 247 1.08 11.66 -24.38
CA SER A 247 0.14 11.80 -23.25
C SER A 247 0.64 11.12 -21.97
N ASP A 248 1.87 10.60 -21.97
CA ASP A 248 2.61 9.98 -20.86
C ASP A 248 1.81 8.93 -20.06
N TYR A 249 1.01 8.12 -20.75
CA TYR A 249 0.30 7.00 -20.17
C TYR A 249 0.66 5.68 -20.88
N TYR A 250 0.53 4.58 -20.14
CA TYR A 250 0.70 3.23 -20.67
C TYR A 250 -0.63 2.70 -21.19
N PHE A 251 -0.61 1.95 -22.28
CA PHE A 251 -1.81 1.34 -22.82
C PHE A 251 -1.53 0.01 -23.51
N ASN A 252 -2.55 -0.84 -23.57
CA ASN A 252 -2.64 -1.96 -24.48
C ASN A 252 -4.10 -2.25 -24.79
N LYS A 253 -4.32 -2.92 -25.91
CA LYS A 253 -5.61 -3.39 -26.41
C LYS A 253 -5.60 -4.90 -26.47
N LEU A 254 -6.30 -5.55 -25.54
CA LEU A 254 -6.45 -7.00 -25.52
C LEU A 254 -7.68 -7.42 -26.31
N LYS A 255 -7.55 -8.53 -27.05
CA LYS A 255 -8.70 -9.27 -27.60
C LYS A 255 -8.81 -10.59 -26.86
N ILE A 256 -10.01 -10.89 -26.39
CA ILE A 256 -10.33 -12.11 -25.65
C ILE A 256 -11.50 -12.78 -26.40
N SER A 257 -11.29 -14.03 -26.83
CA SER A 257 -12.23 -14.79 -27.69
C SER A 257 -13.22 -15.64 -26.92
N ASP A 258 -12.98 -15.87 -25.63
CA ASP A 258 -13.79 -16.78 -24.83
C ASP A 258 -14.47 -16.07 -23.66
N ALA A 259 -15.71 -16.40 -23.39
CA ALA A 259 -16.41 -15.92 -22.22
C ALA A 259 -15.82 -16.47 -20.92
N GLY A 260 -15.92 -15.72 -19.84
CA GLY A 260 -15.47 -16.14 -18.51
C GLY A 260 -14.95 -14.99 -17.67
N GLN A 261 -14.44 -15.35 -16.48
CA GLN A 261 -13.80 -14.40 -15.57
C GLN A 261 -12.30 -14.39 -15.83
N TYR A 262 -11.78 -13.19 -16.05
CA TYR A 262 -10.37 -12.98 -16.32
C TYR A 262 -9.74 -12.10 -15.24
N GLU A 263 -8.51 -12.47 -14.87
CA GLU A 263 -7.65 -11.73 -13.99
C GLU A 263 -6.45 -11.23 -14.79
N ILE A 264 -6.22 -9.92 -14.79
CA ILE A 264 -5.10 -9.28 -15.47
C ILE A 264 -4.13 -8.76 -14.40
N LYS A 265 -2.96 -9.40 -14.29
CA LYS A 265 -1.89 -8.99 -13.37
C LYS A 265 -0.89 -8.13 -14.11
N ILE A 266 -0.78 -6.87 -13.70
CA ILE A 266 0.25 -5.97 -14.22
C ILE A 266 1.55 -6.21 -13.47
N MET A 267 2.58 -6.55 -14.21
CA MET A 267 3.92 -6.89 -13.69
C MET A 267 4.93 -5.86 -14.18
N ASP A 268 5.95 -5.58 -13.39
CA ASP A 268 7.13 -4.84 -13.82
C ASP A 268 8.22 -5.75 -14.44
N LYS A 269 9.37 -5.18 -14.79
CA LYS A 269 10.50 -5.93 -15.33
C LYS A 269 11.04 -7.04 -14.40
N GLU A 270 10.85 -6.88 -13.10
CA GLU A 270 11.34 -7.80 -12.08
C GLU A 270 10.31 -8.89 -11.76
N ASN A 271 9.26 -9.00 -12.58
CA ASN A 271 8.11 -9.91 -12.41
C ASN A 271 7.36 -9.70 -11.09
N LEU A 272 7.35 -8.47 -10.61
CA LEU A 272 6.59 -8.09 -9.42
C LEU A 272 5.20 -7.64 -9.83
N ALA A 273 4.18 -8.24 -9.23
CA ALA A 273 2.81 -7.84 -9.45
C ALA A 273 2.56 -6.47 -8.83
N ILE A 274 2.28 -5.47 -9.68
CA ILE A 274 1.97 -4.11 -9.25
C ILE A 274 0.49 -3.97 -8.95
N GLN A 275 -0.35 -4.50 -9.83
CA GLN A 275 -1.81 -4.40 -9.69
C GLN A 275 -2.51 -5.59 -10.34
N MET A 276 -3.68 -5.93 -9.82
CA MET A 276 -4.57 -6.96 -10.35
C MET A 276 -5.90 -6.31 -10.72
N ILE A 277 -6.40 -6.64 -11.91
CA ILE A 277 -7.64 -6.13 -12.47
C ILE A 277 -8.50 -7.31 -12.87
N ASN A 278 -9.76 -7.35 -12.42
CA ASN A 278 -10.72 -8.39 -12.78
C ASN A 278 -11.65 -7.88 -13.88
N VAL A 279 -11.87 -8.72 -14.90
CA VAL A 279 -12.71 -8.42 -16.06
C VAL A 279 -13.60 -9.62 -16.37
N ASN A 280 -14.88 -9.39 -16.64
CA ASN A 280 -15.80 -10.42 -17.10
C ASN A 280 -15.99 -10.29 -18.61
N ILE A 281 -15.84 -11.39 -19.32
CA ILE A 281 -16.16 -11.48 -20.76
C ILE A 281 -17.48 -12.26 -20.90
N LEU A 282 -18.47 -11.60 -21.45
CA LEU A 282 -19.82 -12.10 -21.61
C LEU A 282 -20.00 -12.64 -23.05
N GLU A 283 -20.83 -13.67 -23.18
CA GLU A 283 -21.31 -14.09 -24.48
C GLU A 283 -22.17 -12.98 -25.09
N GLU A 284 -22.08 -12.81 -26.40
CA GLU A 284 -22.92 -11.88 -27.11
C GLU A 284 -24.37 -12.39 -27.05
N LEU A 285 -25.25 -11.63 -26.41
CA LEU A 285 -26.69 -11.92 -26.48
C LEU A 285 -27.13 -11.73 -27.92
N ILE A 286 -27.27 -12.82 -28.67
CA ILE A 286 -27.93 -12.80 -29.97
C ILE A 286 -29.35 -12.28 -29.71
N LYS A 287 -29.61 -11.04 -30.04
CA LYS A 287 -30.96 -10.51 -30.11
C LYS A 287 -31.65 -11.22 -31.29
N LEU A 288 -32.45 -12.25 -30.98
CA LEU A 288 -33.42 -12.80 -31.90
C LEU A 288 -34.50 -11.77 -32.21
#